data_d9c15cc03fa14756367d5f682c6d2593
#
_entry.id   d9c15cc03fa14756367d5f682c6d2593
#
_cell.length_a   1.000
_cell.length_b   1.000
_cell.length_c   1.000
_cell.angle_alpha   90.00
_cell.angle_beta   90.00
_cell.angle_gamma   90.00
#
_symmetry.space_group_name_H-M   'P 1'
#
loop_
_entity.id
_entity.type
_entity.pdbx_description
1 polymer ?
#
loop_
_entity_poly.entity_id
_entity_poly.type
_entity_poly.pdbx_seq_one_letter_code
_entity_poly.pdbx_strand_id
1 'polypeptide(L)'
;LMMFSEGKHHDQYYLLRLSKGSSRLAIEAQLRSPRHPIYLQPVGINYGNHLHARHDCTVVYGKPINVQDYLSSYQDHPAKGLNALRDALQLEMEACLWYPKNDENYTAKKQFINRKNTIQAFQALKAELEKSSPVLKAASKNLLIYKGAVILFSLPNLPVHLALKHIIGRFEDHVFHASVKYFGGLMFFLLWEAVGVSVVTALVNFYWGVSFFLLSLFSVFVRQCFITRSL
;
A
#
# COMPACT_ATOMS: atom_id res chain seq x y z
N LEU A 1 -0.73 6.46 21.02
CA LEU A 1 -0.34 5.11 20.64
C LEU A 1 -1.01 4.73 19.32
N MET A 2 -0.29 4.17 18.35
CA MET A 2 -0.83 3.65 17.10
C MET A 2 -0.79 2.11 17.13
N MET A 3 -1.89 1.49 16.67
CA MET A 3 -2.03 0.03 16.63
C MET A 3 -2.70 -0.42 15.34
N PHE A 4 -2.27 -1.57 14.83
CA PHE A 4 -2.90 -2.26 13.71
C PHE A 4 -3.84 -3.33 14.24
N SER A 5 -5.13 -3.00 14.28
CA SER A 5 -6.15 -3.81 14.98
C SER A 5 -6.53 -5.11 14.28
N GLU A 6 -6.17 -5.31 13.02
CA GLU A 6 -6.40 -6.57 12.29
C GLU A 6 -5.55 -7.73 12.84
N GLY A 7 -4.34 -7.43 13.35
CA GLY A 7 -3.43 -8.43 13.90
C GLY A 7 -2.85 -9.43 12.89
N LYS A 8 -3.14 -9.26 11.61
CA LYS A 8 -2.63 -10.02 10.48
C LYS A 8 -2.40 -9.09 9.30
N HIS A 9 -1.56 -9.49 8.36
CA HIS A 9 -1.36 -8.79 7.10
C HIS A 9 -1.87 -9.64 5.93
N HIS A 10 -2.34 -8.98 4.88
CA HIS A 10 -2.73 -9.60 3.62
C HIS A 10 -2.64 -8.56 2.48
N ASP A 11 -2.64 -9.03 1.24
CA ASP A 11 -2.50 -8.21 0.03
C ASP A 11 -3.85 -7.80 -0.60
N GLN A 12 -4.96 -8.07 0.10
CA GLN A 12 -6.30 -7.82 -0.40
C GLN A 12 -6.83 -6.46 0.06
N TYR A 13 -7.76 -5.89 -0.71
CA TYR A 13 -8.42 -4.61 -0.41
C TYR A 13 -9.76 -4.85 0.28
N TYR A 14 -9.77 -5.52 1.42
CA TYR A 14 -10.91 -5.57 2.33
C TYR A 14 -10.42 -5.65 3.78
N LEU A 15 -11.24 -5.17 4.69
CA LEU A 15 -10.93 -5.18 6.11
C LEU A 15 -11.20 -6.57 6.69
N LEU A 16 -10.22 -7.14 7.36
CA LEU A 16 -10.41 -8.34 8.16
C LEU A 16 -11.14 -8.01 9.46
N ARG A 17 -11.74 -9.04 10.07
CA ARG A 17 -12.33 -8.88 11.39
C ARG A 17 -11.26 -8.46 12.39
N LEU A 18 -11.49 -7.35 13.09
CA LEU A 18 -10.55 -6.81 14.04
C LEU A 18 -10.33 -7.76 15.22
N SER A 19 -9.09 -7.80 15.70
CA SER A 19 -8.74 -8.49 16.94
C SER A 19 -9.22 -7.68 18.16
N LYS A 20 -9.34 -8.35 19.31
CA LYS A 20 -9.78 -7.68 20.56
C LYS A 20 -8.64 -6.92 21.26
N GLY A 21 -7.42 -6.94 20.73
CA GLY A 21 -6.25 -6.37 21.38
C GLY A 21 -6.36 -4.88 21.64
N SER A 22 -6.74 -4.10 20.62
CA SER A 22 -6.91 -2.65 20.74
C SER A 22 -8.04 -2.28 21.70
N SER A 23 -9.18 -2.98 21.65
CA SER A 23 -10.31 -2.75 22.56
C SER A 23 -9.96 -3.08 24.01
N ARG A 24 -9.23 -4.18 24.23
CA ARG A 24 -8.76 -4.57 25.57
C ARG A 24 -7.82 -3.51 26.15
N LEU A 25 -6.82 -3.09 25.36
CA LEU A 25 -5.86 -2.08 25.79
C LEU A 25 -6.56 -0.76 26.11
N ALA A 26 -7.53 -0.34 25.29
CA ALA A 26 -8.27 0.89 25.49
C ALA A 26 -9.14 0.85 26.78
N ILE A 27 -9.84 -0.25 27.04
CA ILE A 27 -10.61 -0.42 28.27
C ILE A 27 -9.69 -0.45 29.50
N GLU A 28 -8.59 -1.19 29.46
CA GLU A 28 -7.63 -1.21 30.57
C GLU A 28 -7.01 0.17 30.84
N ALA A 29 -6.70 0.92 29.79
CA ALA A 29 -6.22 2.29 29.92
C ALA A 29 -7.28 3.21 30.57
N GLN A 30 -8.55 3.08 30.16
CA GLN A 30 -9.63 3.86 30.71
C GLN A 30 -9.90 3.52 32.18
N LEU A 31 -9.82 2.25 32.56
CA LEU A 31 -9.95 1.83 33.97
C LEU A 31 -8.84 2.39 34.88
N ARG A 32 -7.60 2.50 34.33
CA ARG A 32 -6.48 3.10 35.05
C ARG A 32 -6.53 4.63 35.09
N SER A 33 -7.27 5.26 34.18
CA SER A 33 -7.40 6.72 34.09
C SER A 33 -8.87 7.16 34.07
N PRO A 34 -9.62 6.97 35.17
CA PRO A 34 -11.05 7.21 35.21
C PRO A 34 -11.44 8.68 35.04
N ARG A 35 -10.53 9.62 35.36
CA ARG A 35 -10.79 11.06 35.27
C ARG A 35 -10.55 11.62 33.85
N HIS A 36 -9.85 10.92 32.99
CA HIS A 36 -9.51 11.38 31.64
C HIS A 36 -10.12 10.43 30.61
N PRO A 37 -11.01 10.89 29.72
CA PRO A 37 -11.62 10.04 28.73
C PRO A 37 -10.56 9.57 27.70
N ILE A 38 -10.56 8.28 27.44
CA ILE A 38 -9.72 7.65 26.39
C ILE A 38 -10.58 7.53 25.13
N TYR A 39 -10.00 7.89 24.01
CA TYR A 39 -10.63 7.78 22.71
C TYR A 39 -9.86 6.81 21.81
N LEU A 40 -10.61 5.96 21.10
CA LEU A 40 -10.10 5.24 19.95
C LEU A 40 -10.36 6.07 18.70
N GLN A 41 -9.29 6.45 17.98
CA GLN A 41 -9.36 7.16 16.72
C GLN A 41 -9.20 6.17 15.56
N PRO A 42 -10.29 5.84 14.83
CA PRO A 42 -10.18 5.03 13.62
C PRO A 42 -9.43 5.80 12.54
N VAL A 43 -8.50 5.12 11.87
CA VAL A 43 -7.73 5.70 10.76
C VAL A 43 -7.66 4.71 9.62
N GLY A 44 -8.18 5.08 8.46
CA GLY A 44 -8.06 4.31 7.23
C GLY A 44 -6.88 4.79 6.38
N ILE A 45 -6.01 3.87 6.00
CA ILE A 45 -4.93 4.12 5.04
C ILE A 45 -5.31 3.45 3.73
N ASN A 46 -5.59 4.26 2.72
CA ASN A 46 -6.12 3.81 1.44
C ASN A 46 -5.06 3.96 0.35
N TYR A 47 -4.55 2.84 -0.13
CA TYR A 47 -3.57 2.79 -1.21
C TYR A 47 -4.26 2.60 -2.56
N GLY A 48 -3.83 3.34 -3.57
CA GLY A 48 -4.27 3.11 -4.94
C GLY A 48 -3.73 1.79 -5.48
N ASN A 49 -2.43 1.60 -5.40
CA ASN A 49 -1.77 0.34 -5.75
C ASN A 49 -0.55 0.15 -4.87
N HIS A 50 -0.61 -0.81 -3.96
CA HIS A 50 0.49 -1.07 -3.01
C HIS A 50 1.65 -1.89 -3.61
N LEU A 51 1.49 -2.44 -4.83
CA LEU A 51 2.52 -3.23 -5.51
C LEU A 51 3.46 -2.37 -6.38
N HIS A 52 3.05 -1.15 -6.71
CA HIS A 52 3.78 -0.26 -7.59
C HIS A 52 4.07 1.08 -6.92
N ALA A 53 5.26 1.62 -7.16
CA ALA A 53 5.64 2.95 -6.68
C ALA A 53 4.87 4.08 -7.39
N ARG A 54 4.81 5.27 -6.75
CA ARG A 54 4.18 6.49 -7.27
C ARG A 54 2.66 6.38 -7.44
N HIS A 55 2.01 5.67 -6.53
CA HIS A 55 0.57 5.67 -6.38
C HIS A 55 0.13 6.51 -5.19
N ASP A 56 -1.11 6.98 -5.26
CA ASP A 56 -1.69 7.81 -4.21
C ASP A 56 -1.93 7.00 -2.94
N CYS A 57 -1.78 7.67 -1.80
CA CYS A 57 -2.15 7.18 -0.49
C CYS A 57 -3.06 8.22 0.17
N THR A 58 -4.27 7.84 0.48
CA THR A 58 -5.24 8.71 1.15
C THR A 58 -5.44 8.23 2.58
N VAL A 59 -5.19 9.10 3.55
CA VAL A 59 -5.42 8.83 4.97
C VAL A 59 -6.73 9.51 5.40
N VAL A 60 -7.63 8.71 5.95
CA VAL A 60 -8.95 9.18 6.40
C VAL A 60 -9.09 8.93 7.89
N TYR A 61 -9.45 9.97 8.63
CA TYR A 61 -9.74 9.89 10.05
C TYR A 61 -11.25 9.75 10.25
N GLY A 62 -11.67 8.71 10.98
CA GLY A 62 -13.06 8.47 11.33
C GLY A 62 -13.51 9.23 12.57
N LYS A 63 -14.69 8.90 13.08
CA LYS A 63 -15.18 9.47 14.32
C LYS A 63 -14.47 8.85 15.53
N PRO A 64 -13.94 9.67 16.46
CA PRO A 64 -13.37 9.13 17.69
C PRO A 64 -14.44 8.44 18.52
N ILE A 65 -14.11 7.27 19.05
CA ILE A 65 -14.99 6.45 19.89
C ILE A 65 -14.59 6.67 21.34
N ASN A 66 -15.49 7.16 22.17
CA ASN A 66 -15.25 7.32 23.60
C ASN A 66 -15.32 5.95 24.31
N VAL A 67 -14.23 5.53 24.93
CA VAL A 67 -14.14 4.22 25.59
C VAL A 67 -15.02 4.16 26.85
N GLN A 68 -15.27 5.28 27.50
CA GLN A 68 -16.14 5.35 28.71
C GLN A 68 -17.54 4.82 28.44
N ASP A 69 -18.07 5.00 27.23
CA ASP A 69 -19.43 4.58 26.86
C ASP A 69 -19.60 3.05 26.87
N TYR A 70 -18.50 2.30 26.90
CA TYR A 70 -18.49 0.84 26.89
C TYR A 70 -18.12 0.23 28.24
N LEU A 71 -17.76 1.02 29.26
CA LEU A 71 -17.32 0.52 30.56
C LEU A 71 -18.43 -0.20 31.33
N SER A 72 -19.68 0.31 31.33
CA SER A 72 -20.80 -0.36 32.00
C SER A 72 -21.03 -1.75 31.43
N SER A 73 -21.08 -1.88 30.10
CA SER A 73 -21.23 -3.16 29.43
C SER A 73 -20.04 -4.11 29.69
N TYR A 74 -18.86 -3.57 29.88
CA TYR A 74 -17.68 -4.35 30.24
C TYR A 74 -17.71 -4.83 31.69
N GLN A 75 -18.17 -4.01 32.61
CA GLN A 75 -18.29 -4.36 34.03
C GLN A 75 -19.37 -5.46 34.25
N ASP A 76 -20.48 -5.37 33.53
CA ASP A 76 -21.53 -6.41 33.59
C ASP A 76 -21.06 -7.73 32.95
N HIS A 77 -20.50 -7.65 31.74
CA HIS A 77 -20.00 -8.79 30.97
C HIS A 77 -18.74 -8.42 30.15
N PRO A 78 -17.53 -8.70 30.64
CA PRO A 78 -16.29 -8.29 29.99
C PRO A 78 -16.20 -8.67 28.52
N ALA A 79 -16.62 -9.88 28.16
CA ALA A 79 -16.58 -10.34 26.76
C ALA A 79 -17.54 -9.55 25.85
N LYS A 80 -18.72 -9.17 26.38
CA LYS A 80 -19.73 -8.39 25.65
C LYS A 80 -19.26 -6.95 25.43
N GLY A 81 -18.72 -6.29 26.47
CA GLY A 81 -18.19 -4.94 26.35
C GLY A 81 -17.01 -4.85 25.37
N LEU A 82 -16.05 -5.81 25.42
CA LEU A 82 -14.95 -5.89 24.47
C LEU A 82 -15.43 -6.09 23.03
N ASN A 83 -16.42 -6.94 22.82
CA ASN A 83 -16.97 -7.16 21.48
C ASN A 83 -17.67 -5.91 20.97
N ALA A 84 -18.50 -5.25 21.80
CA ALA A 84 -19.20 -4.03 21.40
C ALA A 84 -18.23 -2.92 20.99
N LEU A 85 -17.16 -2.69 21.76
CA LEU A 85 -16.15 -1.70 21.42
C LEU A 85 -15.39 -2.07 20.14
N ARG A 86 -15.03 -3.37 19.96
CA ARG A 86 -14.39 -3.86 18.73
C ARG A 86 -15.29 -3.66 17.51
N ASP A 87 -16.57 -3.99 17.63
CA ASP A 87 -17.51 -3.92 16.51
C ASP A 87 -17.80 -2.45 16.13
N ALA A 88 -17.87 -1.55 17.12
CA ALA A 88 -17.91 -0.11 16.87
C ALA A 88 -16.64 0.40 16.16
N LEU A 89 -15.45 -0.04 16.60
CA LEU A 89 -14.19 0.30 15.94
C LEU A 89 -14.16 -0.21 14.50
N GLN A 90 -14.62 -1.43 14.26
CA GLN A 90 -14.68 -2.01 12.92
C GLN A 90 -15.60 -1.21 12.00
N LEU A 91 -16.77 -0.83 12.46
CA LEU A 91 -17.72 -0.04 11.69
C LEU A 91 -17.13 1.31 11.27
N GLU A 92 -16.51 2.02 12.22
CA GLU A 92 -15.88 3.32 11.94
C GLU A 92 -14.62 3.18 11.04
N MET A 93 -13.85 2.08 11.15
CA MET A 93 -12.76 1.79 10.24
C MET A 93 -13.25 1.48 8.83
N GLU A 94 -14.33 0.71 8.65
CA GLU A 94 -14.94 0.47 7.35
C GLU A 94 -15.42 1.78 6.69
N ALA A 95 -15.91 2.74 7.51
CA ALA A 95 -16.27 4.07 7.01
C ALA A 95 -15.06 4.85 6.48
N CYS A 96 -13.86 4.65 7.04
CA CYS A 96 -12.61 5.31 6.63
C CYS A 96 -11.92 4.65 5.44
N LEU A 97 -12.36 3.48 5.01
CA LEU A 97 -11.75 2.73 3.93
C LEU A 97 -12.65 2.78 2.69
N TRP A 98 -12.05 2.92 1.51
CA TRP A 98 -12.75 2.72 0.24
C TRP A 98 -12.78 1.26 -0.18
N TYR A 99 -12.27 0.37 0.63
CA TYR A 99 -12.14 -1.04 0.31
C TYR A 99 -13.50 -1.66 -0.01
N PRO A 100 -13.59 -2.39 -1.13
CA PRO A 100 -14.80 -3.09 -1.49
C PRO A 100 -15.07 -4.22 -0.50
N LYS A 101 -16.33 -4.59 -0.36
CA LYS A 101 -16.68 -5.82 0.33
C LYS A 101 -16.15 -7.01 -0.46
N ASN A 102 -15.79 -8.09 0.24
CA ASN A 102 -15.36 -9.34 -0.40
C ASN A 102 -16.60 -10.09 -0.93
N ASP A 103 -17.14 -9.58 -2.03
CA ASP A 103 -18.30 -10.10 -2.75
C ASP A 103 -17.89 -10.68 -4.12
N GLU A 104 -18.86 -11.17 -4.87
CA GLU A 104 -18.65 -11.75 -6.22
C GLU A 104 -17.97 -10.76 -7.19
N ASN A 105 -18.15 -9.46 -6.99
CA ASN A 105 -17.57 -8.40 -7.81
C ASN A 105 -16.20 -7.90 -7.32
N TYR A 106 -15.65 -8.49 -6.25
CA TYR A 106 -14.41 -8.05 -5.62
C TYR A 106 -13.25 -7.91 -6.61
N THR A 107 -13.06 -8.90 -7.50
CA THR A 107 -11.97 -8.91 -8.48
C THR A 107 -12.05 -7.71 -9.43
N ALA A 108 -13.24 -7.37 -9.91
CA ALA A 108 -13.46 -6.21 -10.77
C ALA A 108 -13.20 -4.91 -10.02
N LYS A 109 -13.65 -4.79 -8.77
CA LYS A 109 -13.42 -3.65 -7.88
C LYS A 109 -11.94 -3.47 -7.56
N LYS A 110 -11.21 -4.56 -7.29
CA LYS A 110 -9.75 -4.53 -7.09
C LYS A 110 -9.01 -4.03 -8.33
N GLN A 111 -9.40 -4.49 -9.52
CA GLN A 111 -8.83 -4.01 -10.78
C GLN A 111 -9.14 -2.53 -11.03
N PHE A 112 -10.32 -2.08 -10.66
CA PHE A 112 -10.73 -0.68 -10.76
C PHE A 112 -9.82 0.22 -9.89
N ILE A 113 -9.57 -0.14 -8.64
CA ILE A 113 -8.66 0.58 -7.74
C ILE A 113 -7.24 0.62 -8.34
N ASN A 114 -6.73 -0.51 -8.82
CA ASN A 114 -5.36 -0.62 -9.33
C ASN A 114 -5.11 0.20 -10.62
N ARG A 115 -6.15 0.56 -11.38
CA ARG A 115 -6.06 1.31 -12.64
C ARG A 115 -6.12 2.83 -12.49
N LYS A 116 -5.55 3.40 -11.45
CA LYS A 116 -5.48 4.87 -11.22
C LYS A 116 -6.82 5.57 -11.01
N ASN A 117 -7.87 4.85 -10.65
CA ASN A 117 -9.15 5.49 -10.33
C ASN A 117 -9.13 6.21 -8.98
N THR A 118 -8.02 6.09 -8.24
CA THR A 118 -7.80 6.65 -6.90
C THR A 118 -7.47 8.15 -6.89
N ILE A 119 -7.33 8.80 -8.06
CA ILE A 119 -7.19 10.26 -8.19
C ILE A 119 -8.50 10.98 -7.81
N GLN A 120 -9.61 10.25 -7.76
CA GLN A 120 -10.91 10.80 -7.36
C GLN A 120 -10.93 11.12 -5.86
N ALA A 121 -11.82 12.06 -5.47
CA ALA A 121 -12.07 12.31 -4.06
C ALA A 121 -12.55 11.01 -3.36
N PHE A 122 -12.10 10.80 -2.13
CA PHE A 122 -12.38 9.57 -1.34
C PHE A 122 -13.86 9.16 -1.40
N GLN A 123 -14.79 10.09 -1.17
CA GLN A 123 -16.22 9.81 -1.15
C GLN A 123 -16.75 9.36 -2.52
N ALA A 124 -16.27 9.99 -3.59
CA ALA A 124 -16.69 9.65 -4.95
C ALA A 124 -16.21 8.24 -5.34
N LEU A 125 -14.96 7.91 -5.01
CA LEU A 125 -14.41 6.58 -5.25
C LEU A 125 -15.13 5.51 -4.44
N LYS A 126 -15.39 5.78 -3.16
CA LYS A 126 -16.14 4.87 -2.28
C LYS A 126 -17.54 4.58 -2.82
N ALA A 127 -18.28 5.62 -3.21
CA ALA A 127 -19.62 5.47 -3.80
C ALA A 127 -19.59 4.69 -5.13
N GLU A 128 -18.52 4.81 -5.92
CA GLU A 128 -18.37 4.05 -7.17
C GLU A 128 -18.06 2.57 -6.90
N LEU A 129 -17.28 2.27 -5.88
CA LEU A 129 -16.96 0.89 -5.46
C LEU A 129 -18.13 0.17 -4.77
N GLU A 130 -19.11 0.92 -4.26
CA GLU A 130 -20.36 0.36 -3.72
C GLU A 130 -21.31 -0.13 -4.84
N LYS A 131 -21.14 0.35 -6.08
CA LYS A 131 -21.90 -0.13 -7.23
C LYS A 131 -21.53 -1.58 -7.56
N SER A 132 -22.49 -2.34 -8.06
CA SER A 132 -22.30 -3.76 -8.40
C SER A 132 -21.25 -3.99 -9.48
N SER A 133 -21.05 -3.04 -10.39
CA SER A 133 -20.07 -3.16 -11.48
C SER A 133 -19.45 -1.78 -11.75
N PRO A 134 -18.28 -1.49 -11.17
CA PRO A 134 -17.58 -0.26 -11.50
C PRO A 134 -17.13 -0.30 -12.98
N VAL A 135 -17.34 0.79 -13.68
CA VAL A 135 -16.99 0.90 -15.10
C VAL A 135 -15.46 0.99 -15.22
N LEU A 136 -14.84 -0.09 -15.66
CA LEU A 136 -13.42 -0.09 -15.95
C LEU A 136 -13.15 0.78 -17.18
N LYS A 137 -12.28 1.79 -17.04
CA LYS A 137 -11.77 2.51 -18.21
C LYS A 137 -11.06 1.52 -19.14
N ALA A 138 -11.33 1.64 -20.44
CA ALA A 138 -10.65 0.84 -21.44
C ALA A 138 -9.12 0.99 -21.29
N ALA A 139 -8.38 -0.10 -21.52
CA ALA A 139 -6.93 -0.06 -21.51
C ALA A 139 -6.44 1.01 -22.51
N SER A 140 -5.38 1.73 -22.14
CA SER A 140 -4.83 2.78 -23.01
C SER A 140 -4.49 2.19 -24.39
N LYS A 141 -4.92 2.87 -25.47
CA LYS A 141 -4.59 2.50 -26.86
C LYS A 141 -3.07 2.42 -27.10
N ASN A 142 -2.28 3.05 -26.24
CA ASN A 142 -0.82 3.11 -26.32
C ASN A 142 -0.11 2.08 -25.43
N LEU A 143 -0.82 1.06 -24.94
CA LEU A 143 -0.25 0.06 -24.01
C LEU A 143 1.00 -0.62 -24.56
N LEU A 144 1.03 -0.96 -25.87
CA LEU A 144 2.21 -1.56 -26.53
C LEU A 144 3.41 -0.61 -26.53
N ILE A 145 3.18 0.67 -26.80
CA ILE A 145 4.24 1.70 -26.79
C ILE A 145 4.81 1.84 -25.38
N TYR A 146 3.93 1.89 -24.35
CA TYR A 146 4.38 1.98 -22.95
C TYR A 146 5.18 0.75 -22.53
N LYS A 147 4.76 -0.46 -22.91
CA LYS A 147 5.52 -1.70 -22.64
C LYS A 147 6.86 -1.70 -23.35
N GLY A 148 6.92 -1.29 -24.62
CA GLY A 148 8.15 -1.15 -25.37
C GLY A 148 9.12 -0.16 -24.72
N ALA A 149 8.62 1.01 -24.29
CA ALA A 149 9.41 1.99 -23.56
C ALA A 149 9.93 1.44 -22.22
N VAL A 150 9.12 0.70 -21.46
CA VAL A 150 9.56 0.05 -20.22
C VAL A 150 10.72 -0.91 -20.48
N ILE A 151 10.68 -1.69 -21.56
CA ILE A 151 11.77 -2.60 -21.93
C ILE A 151 13.01 -1.81 -22.29
N LEU A 152 12.89 -0.82 -23.18
CA LEU A 152 14.03 0.01 -23.63
C LEU A 152 14.74 0.67 -22.44
N PHE A 153 13.99 1.34 -21.56
CA PHE A 153 14.53 2.01 -20.37
C PHE A 153 14.91 1.05 -19.23
N SER A 154 14.72 -0.27 -19.41
CA SER A 154 15.28 -1.26 -18.49
C SER A 154 16.71 -1.68 -18.87
N LEU A 155 17.15 -1.47 -20.11
CA LEU A 155 18.43 -1.97 -20.61
C LEU A 155 19.66 -1.49 -19.82
N PRO A 156 19.82 -0.18 -19.48
CA PRO A 156 20.97 0.28 -18.71
C PRO A 156 21.11 -0.39 -17.34
N ASN A 157 20.00 -0.80 -16.75
CA ASN A 157 19.92 -1.42 -15.43
C ASN A 157 19.46 -2.89 -15.49
N LEU A 158 19.66 -3.56 -16.61
CA LEU A 158 19.19 -4.92 -16.82
C LEU A 158 19.70 -5.91 -15.75
N PRO A 159 20.99 -5.91 -15.33
CA PRO A 159 21.46 -6.81 -14.27
C PRO A 159 20.71 -6.62 -12.94
N VAL A 160 20.40 -5.38 -12.56
CA VAL A 160 19.64 -5.07 -11.36
C VAL A 160 18.21 -5.65 -11.44
N HIS A 161 17.57 -5.48 -12.60
CA HIS A 161 16.21 -6.01 -12.80
C HIS A 161 16.16 -7.53 -12.79
N LEU A 162 17.18 -8.20 -13.38
CA LEU A 162 17.27 -9.66 -13.38
C LEU A 162 17.54 -10.21 -11.98
N ALA A 163 18.47 -9.59 -11.23
CA ALA A 163 18.74 -9.96 -9.85
C ALA A 163 17.50 -9.83 -8.97
N LEU A 164 16.80 -8.71 -9.06
CA LEU A 164 15.56 -8.49 -8.32
C LEU A 164 14.46 -9.51 -8.70
N LYS A 165 14.29 -9.77 -9.99
CA LYS A 165 13.29 -10.76 -10.46
C LYS A 165 13.61 -12.14 -9.90
N HIS A 166 14.87 -12.54 -9.89
CA HIS A 166 15.32 -13.83 -9.35
C HIS A 166 15.05 -13.94 -7.84
N ILE A 167 15.40 -12.90 -7.09
CA ILE A 167 15.19 -12.89 -5.63
C ILE A 167 13.71 -12.88 -5.29
N ILE A 168 12.92 -11.99 -5.92
CA ILE A 168 11.48 -11.87 -5.66
C ILE A 168 10.76 -13.20 -5.94
N GLY A 169 11.16 -13.92 -6.99
CA GLY A 169 10.58 -15.22 -7.33
C GLY A 169 10.81 -16.33 -6.27
N ARG A 170 11.66 -16.09 -5.27
CA ARG A 170 11.87 -17.02 -4.15
C ARG A 170 10.98 -16.74 -2.93
N PHE A 171 10.30 -15.57 -2.91
CA PHE A 171 9.38 -15.22 -1.84
C PHE A 171 7.96 -15.63 -2.21
N GLU A 172 7.39 -16.56 -1.46
CA GLU A 172 6.00 -17.00 -1.64
C GLU A 172 5.01 -15.91 -1.23
N ASP A 173 5.33 -15.13 -0.20
CA ASP A 173 4.47 -14.08 0.31
C ASP A 173 4.63 -12.77 -0.49
N HIS A 174 3.60 -12.43 -1.25
CA HIS A 174 3.55 -11.23 -2.09
C HIS A 174 3.64 -9.92 -1.31
N VAL A 175 3.31 -9.92 -0.02
CA VAL A 175 3.39 -8.73 0.85
C VAL A 175 4.82 -8.19 0.93
N PHE A 176 5.82 -9.08 0.96
CA PHE A 176 7.23 -8.69 1.02
C PHE A 176 7.82 -8.24 -0.31
N HIS A 177 7.14 -8.49 -1.44
CA HIS A 177 7.67 -8.13 -2.77
C HIS A 177 7.96 -6.64 -2.92
N ALA A 178 7.11 -5.77 -2.34
CA ALA A 178 7.32 -4.31 -2.39
C ALA A 178 8.58 -3.91 -1.61
N SER A 179 8.77 -4.45 -0.40
CA SER A 179 9.94 -4.17 0.44
C SER A 179 11.23 -4.69 -0.20
N VAL A 180 11.20 -5.90 -0.76
CA VAL A 180 12.36 -6.49 -1.46
C VAL A 180 12.71 -5.66 -2.71
N LYS A 181 11.72 -5.21 -3.48
CA LYS A 181 11.96 -4.31 -4.62
C LYS A 181 12.61 -3.00 -4.19
N TYR A 182 12.17 -2.42 -3.08
CA TYR A 182 12.69 -1.14 -2.61
C TYR A 182 14.11 -1.27 -2.04
N PHE A 183 14.31 -2.10 -1.03
CA PHE A 183 15.61 -2.24 -0.36
C PHE A 183 16.64 -2.98 -1.25
N GLY A 184 16.25 -4.10 -1.84
CA GLY A 184 17.11 -4.85 -2.75
C GLY A 184 17.42 -4.05 -4.01
N GLY A 185 16.41 -3.34 -4.54
CA GLY A 185 16.58 -2.45 -5.68
C GLY A 185 17.61 -1.36 -5.42
N LEU A 186 17.55 -0.69 -4.28
CA LEU A 186 18.51 0.32 -3.88
C LEU A 186 19.94 -0.26 -3.76
N MET A 187 20.09 -1.38 -3.05
CA MET A 187 21.39 -2.02 -2.88
C MET A 187 22.00 -2.47 -4.20
N PHE A 188 21.25 -3.19 -5.03
CA PHE A 188 21.76 -3.67 -6.32
C PHE A 188 22.01 -2.53 -7.30
N PHE A 189 21.22 -1.48 -7.26
CA PHE A 189 21.46 -0.29 -8.07
C PHE A 189 22.79 0.37 -7.69
N LEU A 190 23.04 0.63 -6.41
CA LEU A 190 24.29 1.23 -5.95
C LEU A 190 25.52 0.38 -6.31
N LEU A 191 25.43 -0.94 -6.15
CA LEU A 191 26.51 -1.85 -6.56
C LEU A 191 26.74 -1.83 -8.08
N TRP A 192 25.66 -1.84 -8.87
CA TRP A 192 25.72 -1.78 -10.31
C TRP A 192 26.37 -0.46 -10.80
N GLU A 193 25.95 0.67 -10.19
CA GLU A 193 26.54 1.97 -10.51
C GLU A 193 28.03 2.03 -10.15
N ALA A 194 28.41 1.54 -8.97
CA ALA A 194 29.80 1.52 -8.56
C ALA A 194 30.68 0.73 -9.55
N VAL A 195 30.21 -0.45 -9.97
CA VAL A 195 30.92 -1.29 -10.96
C VAL A 195 30.90 -0.64 -12.34
N GLY A 196 29.73 -0.24 -12.83
CA GLY A 196 29.57 0.30 -14.18
C GLY A 196 30.33 1.59 -14.39
N VAL A 197 30.24 2.54 -13.45
CA VAL A 197 31.02 3.79 -13.51
C VAL A 197 32.52 3.52 -13.48
N SER A 198 33.00 2.62 -12.60
CA SER A 198 34.40 2.28 -12.49
C SER A 198 34.95 1.65 -13.80
N VAL A 199 34.21 0.69 -14.37
CA VAL A 199 34.60 0.03 -15.61
C VAL A 199 34.62 1.01 -16.78
N VAL A 200 33.56 1.81 -16.96
CA VAL A 200 33.50 2.78 -18.07
C VAL A 200 34.57 3.86 -17.91
N THR A 201 34.83 4.34 -16.69
CA THR A 201 35.89 5.30 -16.42
C THR A 201 37.26 4.73 -16.75
N ALA A 202 37.53 3.47 -16.39
CA ALA A 202 38.83 2.82 -16.66
C ALA A 202 39.04 2.50 -18.15
N LEU A 203 37.99 2.11 -18.87
CA LEU A 203 38.10 1.72 -20.29
C LEU A 203 38.07 2.92 -21.25
N VAL A 204 37.41 4.00 -20.89
CA VAL A 204 37.23 5.17 -21.78
C VAL A 204 37.80 6.43 -21.14
N ASN A 205 37.04 7.06 -20.23
CA ASN A 205 37.50 8.16 -19.40
C ASN A 205 36.41 8.54 -18.34
N PHE A 206 36.80 9.48 -17.47
CA PHE A 206 35.90 9.95 -16.36
C PHE A 206 34.57 10.51 -16.87
N TYR A 207 34.55 11.27 -17.96
CA TYR A 207 33.33 11.90 -18.49
C TYR A 207 32.31 10.85 -18.96
N TRP A 208 32.75 9.77 -19.55
CA TRP A 208 31.89 8.65 -19.95
C TRP A 208 31.34 7.87 -18.74
N GLY A 209 32.16 7.73 -17.68
CA GLY A 209 31.66 7.16 -16.41
C GLY A 209 30.54 7.98 -15.82
N VAL A 210 30.66 9.31 -15.75
CA VAL A 210 29.60 10.22 -15.31
C VAL A 210 28.39 10.14 -16.24
N SER A 211 28.58 10.09 -17.54
CA SER A 211 27.49 9.96 -18.51
C SER A 211 26.70 8.65 -18.34
N PHE A 212 27.40 7.54 -18.07
CA PHE A 212 26.75 6.26 -17.74
C PHE A 212 25.87 6.36 -16.52
N PHE A 213 26.37 6.94 -15.42
CA PHE A 213 25.59 7.15 -14.20
C PHE A 213 24.33 7.96 -14.45
N LEU A 214 24.46 9.10 -15.15
CA LEU A 214 23.32 9.96 -15.45
C LEU A 214 22.29 9.28 -16.35
N LEU A 215 22.73 8.52 -17.35
CA LEU A 215 21.86 7.76 -18.24
C LEU A 215 21.12 6.65 -17.48
N SER A 216 21.82 5.93 -16.62
CA SER A 216 21.27 4.88 -15.78
C SER A 216 20.18 5.44 -14.84
N LEU A 217 20.49 6.50 -14.11
CA LEU A 217 19.57 7.18 -13.21
C LEU A 217 18.33 7.72 -13.96
N PHE A 218 18.53 8.38 -15.11
CA PHE A 218 17.46 8.86 -15.97
C PHE A 218 16.57 7.72 -16.47
N SER A 219 17.17 6.59 -16.86
CA SER A 219 16.45 5.42 -17.34
C SER A 219 15.51 4.82 -16.28
N VAL A 220 15.95 4.74 -15.02
CA VAL A 220 15.10 4.28 -13.89
C VAL A 220 13.90 5.22 -13.72
N PHE A 221 14.13 6.53 -13.75
CA PHE A 221 13.05 7.50 -13.59
C PHE A 221 12.01 7.42 -14.71
N VAL A 222 12.47 7.43 -15.97
CA VAL A 222 11.60 7.37 -17.16
C VAL A 222 10.84 6.05 -17.22
N ARG A 223 11.53 4.92 -16.97
CA ARG A 223 10.91 3.60 -16.88
C ARG A 223 9.75 3.59 -15.88
N GLN A 224 9.95 4.16 -14.68
CA GLN A 224 8.90 4.22 -13.66
C GLN A 224 7.70 5.06 -14.12
N CYS A 225 7.93 6.16 -14.86
CA CYS A 225 6.85 6.96 -15.45
C CYS A 225 6.00 6.14 -16.44
N PHE A 226 6.64 5.30 -17.27
CA PHE A 226 5.94 4.45 -18.24
C PHE A 226 5.20 3.29 -17.58
N ILE A 227 5.77 2.65 -16.54
CA ILE A 227 5.06 1.63 -15.74
C ILE A 227 3.77 2.23 -15.17
N THR A 228 3.86 3.41 -14.55
CA THR A 228 2.69 4.07 -13.96
C THR A 228 1.62 4.40 -15.01
N ARG A 229 1.99 4.67 -16.27
CA ARG A 229 1.04 4.93 -17.37
C ARG A 229 0.49 3.67 -18.02
N SER A 230 1.15 2.53 -17.87
CA SER A 230 0.74 1.24 -18.45
C SER A 230 -0.24 0.46 -17.58
N LEU A 231 -0.42 0.87 -16.32
CA LEU A 231 -1.40 0.33 -15.38
C LEU A 231 -2.76 0.99 -15.60
#